data_0cdd1b309ba7244d52e55d003d2d10eb
#
_entry.id   0cdd1b309ba7244d52e55d003d2d10eb
#
_cell.length_a   1.000
_cell.length_b   1.000
_cell.length_c   1.000
_cell.angle_alpha   90.00
_cell.angle_beta   90.00
_cell.angle_gamma   90.00
#
_symmetry.space_group_name_H-M   'P 1'
#
loop_
_entity.id
_entity.type
_entity.pdbx_description
1 polymer ?
#
loop_
_entity_poly.entity_id
_entity_poly.type
_entity_poly.pdbx_seq_one_letter_code
_entity_poly.pdbx_strand_id
1 'polypeptide(L)'
;MPASVTYEQNRLLRSWLGPFRVVKDYSWPLQDTSVLHVSTPDGAGFIVKASTTSHHIRREIAALAPGLPGPHGTTPVLRQASVEAGILVTEFLPGTPVEGSAAEYHPETYRQAGALLARLHRPAGTSADYTRKIAYQTQLLIRSAEGLLAAGLRARAAEELAGIITAPVELVATHGDYQPRNWLVDGETIKVIDFGRADARPWVHDLVRLTHQQFLGRPALAEAFYSGLGKQPTGAEAGVWHLENLNQALGTVVWAHKIGDAAFEQSGVERLERILAG
;
A
#
# COMPACT_ATOMS: atom_id res chain seq x y z
N MET A 1 0.37 16.51 24.73
CA MET A 1 1.27 15.61 23.98
C MET A 1 0.41 14.47 23.49
N PRO A 2 0.44 14.11 22.19
CA PRO A 2 -0.18 12.87 21.76
C PRO A 2 0.43 11.72 22.55
N ALA A 3 -0.38 10.85 23.11
CA ALA A 3 0.06 9.78 24.02
C ALA A 3 0.99 8.71 23.39
N SER A 4 1.28 8.86 22.11
CA SER A 4 1.90 7.82 21.28
C SER A 4 3.32 8.13 20.78
N VAL A 5 3.86 9.33 21.02
CA VAL A 5 5.24 9.70 20.64
C VAL A 5 6.11 9.61 21.90
N THR A 6 7.20 8.81 21.84
CA THR A 6 8.11 8.62 22.98
C THR A 6 8.88 9.91 23.33
N TYR A 7 9.48 9.95 24.52
CA TYR A 7 10.32 11.08 24.93
C TYR A 7 11.48 11.29 23.95
N GLU A 8 12.14 10.21 23.53
CA GLU A 8 13.25 10.27 22.56
C GLU A 8 12.81 10.80 21.21
N GLN A 9 11.70 10.27 20.67
CA GLN A 9 11.11 10.73 19.40
C GLN A 9 10.76 12.22 19.47
N ASN A 10 10.17 12.67 20.57
CA ASN A 10 9.84 14.09 20.76
C ASN A 10 11.10 14.96 20.87
N ARG A 11 12.15 14.49 21.52
CA ARG A 11 13.45 15.17 21.59
C ARG A 11 14.04 15.35 20.19
N LEU A 12 13.99 14.30 19.37
CA LEU A 12 14.43 14.37 17.96
C LEU A 12 13.60 15.37 17.15
N LEU A 13 12.26 15.31 17.27
CA LEU A 13 11.38 16.26 16.56
C LEU A 13 11.72 17.71 16.91
N ARG A 14 11.92 18.01 18.19
CA ARG A 14 12.31 19.36 18.63
C ARG A 14 13.68 19.78 18.12
N SER A 15 14.62 18.85 18.02
CA SER A 15 15.95 19.15 17.45
C SER A 15 15.91 19.39 15.94
N TRP A 16 15.00 18.75 15.22
CA TRP A 16 14.86 18.85 13.77
C TRP A 16 14.01 20.03 13.33
N LEU A 17 12.88 20.26 14.01
CA LEU A 17 11.87 21.25 13.60
C LEU A 17 11.84 22.51 14.46
N GLY A 18 12.55 22.51 15.63
CA GLY A 18 12.39 23.55 16.61
C GLY A 18 11.01 23.50 17.31
N PRO A 19 10.45 24.66 17.68
CA PRO A 19 9.08 24.71 18.17
C PRO A 19 8.09 24.33 17.08
N PHE A 20 7.11 23.50 17.40
CA PHE A 20 6.00 23.16 16.51
C PHE A 20 4.71 22.97 17.29
N ARG A 21 3.58 23.06 16.62
CA ARG A 21 2.25 22.68 17.13
C ARG A 21 1.66 21.54 16.33
N VAL A 22 0.90 20.67 16.97
CA VAL A 22 0.09 19.66 16.29
C VAL A 22 -1.15 20.34 15.71
N VAL A 23 -1.31 20.22 14.41
CA VAL A 23 -2.46 20.75 13.65
C VAL A 23 -3.58 19.73 13.62
N LYS A 24 -3.21 18.46 13.33
CA LYS A 24 -4.16 17.35 13.26
C LYS A 24 -3.47 16.03 13.59
N ASP A 25 -4.20 15.14 14.27
CA ASP A 25 -3.82 13.77 14.52
C ASP A 25 -4.58 12.86 13.54
N TYR A 26 -3.83 12.10 12.73
CA TYR A 26 -4.33 11.12 11.78
C TYR A 26 -4.06 9.69 12.23
N SER A 27 -3.61 9.50 13.47
CA SER A 27 -3.29 8.18 14.02
C SER A 27 -4.53 7.28 14.02
N TRP A 28 -4.34 6.04 13.64
CA TRP A 28 -5.43 5.07 13.68
C TRP A 28 -5.37 4.25 14.97
N PRO A 29 -6.46 4.17 15.77
CA PRO A 29 -6.45 3.54 17.10
C PRO A 29 -6.03 2.06 17.11
N LEU A 30 -6.17 1.36 15.99
CA LEU A 30 -5.81 -0.06 15.85
C LEU A 30 -4.37 -0.30 15.41
N GLN A 31 -3.56 0.75 15.25
CA GLN A 31 -2.15 0.64 14.83
C GLN A 31 -1.25 1.36 15.84
N ASP A 32 -0.07 0.76 16.07
CA ASP A 32 0.98 1.35 16.90
C ASP A 32 1.83 2.37 16.10
N THR A 33 1.17 3.16 15.27
CA THR A 33 1.83 4.21 14.48
C THR A 33 1.10 5.52 14.69
N SER A 34 1.82 6.50 15.25
CA SER A 34 1.35 7.88 15.30
C SER A 34 1.57 8.56 13.97
N VAL A 35 0.56 9.26 13.46
CA VAL A 35 0.62 10.06 12.25
C VAL A 35 0.11 11.46 12.55
N LEU A 36 1.01 12.43 12.63
CA LEU A 36 0.70 13.79 13.06
C LEU A 36 1.00 14.80 11.96
N HIS A 37 0.05 15.68 11.66
CA HIS A 37 0.32 16.93 10.93
C HIS A 37 0.79 17.96 11.95
N VAL A 38 1.98 18.49 11.76
CA VAL A 38 2.55 19.54 12.60
C VAL A 38 2.89 20.76 11.78
N SER A 39 2.90 21.94 12.41
CA SER A 39 3.29 23.19 11.78
C SER A 39 4.29 23.95 12.67
N THR A 40 5.33 24.50 12.04
CA THR A 40 6.34 25.35 12.66
C THR A 40 5.87 26.81 12.69
N PRO A 41 6.50 27.71 13.49
CA PRO A 41 6.09 29.11 13.61
C PRO A 41 6.17 29.92 12.30
N ASP A 42 7.02 29.53 11.37
CA ASP A 42 7.15 30.11 10.02
C ASP A 42 6.06 29.64 9.04
N GLY A 43 5.13 28.77 9.52
CA GLY A 43 4.01 28.26 8.73
C GLY A 43 4.32 26.99 7.92
N ALA A 44 5.53 26.45 7.97
CA ALA A 44 5.84 25.21 7.28
C ALA A 44 5.08 24.04 7.91
N GLY A 45 4.49 23.17 7.05
CA GLY A 45 3.73 21.98 7.44
C GLY A 45 4.54 20.70 7.23
N PHE A 46 4.42 19.77 8.17
CA PHE A 46 5.09 18.47 8.10
C PHE A 46 4.17 17.34 8.55
N ILE A 47 4.38 16.15 8.00
CA ILE A 47 3.83 14.90 8.53
C ILE A 47 4.91 14.20 9.33
N VAL A 48 4.59 13.86 10.55
CA VAL A 48 5.41 13.04 11.45
C VAL A 48 4.78 11.66 11.53
N LYS A 49 5.53 10.61 11.22
CA LYS A 49 5.15 9.23 11.52
C LYS A 49 6.12 8.63 12.53
N ALA A 50 5.60 8.03 13.59
CA ALA A 50 6.39 7.45 14.67
C ALA A 50 5.78 6.14 15.17
N SER A 51 6.63 5.13 15.41
CA SER A 51 6.27 3.85 16.02
C SER A 51 7.53 3.20 16.59
N THR A 52 7.40 2.48 17.69
CA THR A 52 8.50 1.70 18.28
C THR A 52 8.56 0.26 17.79
N THR A 53 7.50 -0.24 17.21
CA THR A 53 7.35 -1.65 16.82
C THR A 53 7.17 -1.85 15.32
N SER A 54 6.63 -0.86 14.61
CA SER A 54 6.25 -1.00 13.22
C SER A 54 7.43 -1.02 12.25
N HIS A 55 7.55 -2.10 11.50
CA HIS A 55 8.50 -2.19 10.39
C HIS A 55 8.12 -1.29 9.20
N HIS A 56 6.88 -0.76 9.18
CA HIS A 56 6.42 0.17 8.13
C HIS A 56 7.22 1.45 8.10
N ILE A 57 7.60 2.01 9.26
CA ILE A 57 8.45 3.20 9.35
C ILE A 57 9.79 2.98 8.63
N ARG A 58 10.44 1.84 8.85
CA ARG A 58 11.72 1.50 8.20
C ARG A 58 11.60 1.39 6.68
N ARG A 59 10.51 0.76 6.20
CA ARG A 59 10.22 0.64 4.77
C ARG A 59 9.95 1.99 4.13
N GLU A 60 9.16 2.84 4.78
CA GLU A 60 8.86 4.17 4.28
C GLU A 60 10.12 5.04 4.22
N ILE A 61 10.98 5.02 5.25
CA ILE A 61 12.28 5.69 5.22
C ILE A 61 13.12 5.20 4.03
N ALA A 62 13.24 3.88 3.86
CA ALA A 62 14.03 3.30 2.76
C ALA A 62 13.48 3.68 1.37
N ALA A 63 12.16 3.75 1.23
CA ALA A 63 11.52 4.14 -0.03
C ALA A 63 11.73 5.64 -0.35
N LEU A 64 11.67 6.50 0.67
CA LEU A 64 11.74 7.95 0.52
C LEU A 64 13.18 8.50 0.48
N ALA A 65 14.15 7.83 1.11
CA ALA A 65 15.52 8.32 1.25
C ALA A 65 16.22 8.68 -0.08
N PRO A 66 16.08 7.89 -1.18
CA PRO A 66 16.69 8.25 -2.46
C PRO A 66 15.93 9.34 -3.24
N GLY A 67 14.82 9.87 -2.68
CA GLY A 67 13.86 10.70 -3.40
C GLY A 67 12.97 9.90 -4.33
N LEU A 68 11.69 10.25 -4.38
CA LEU A 68 10.72 9.61 -5.28
C LEU A 68 10.66 10.35 -6.62
N PRO A 69 10.55 9.62 -7.74
CA PRO A 69 10.38 10.24 -9.04
C PRO A 69 8.94 10.76 -9.19
N GLY A 70 8.78 11.87 -9.88
CA GLY A 70 7.47 12.45 -10.17
C GLY A 70 7.52 13.98 -10.22
N PRO A 71 6.40 14.62 -10.59
CA PRO A 71 6.27 16.05 -10.48
C PRO A 71 6.42 16.51 -9.03
N HIS A 72 7.03 17.67 -8.83
CA HIS A 72 7.17 18.25 -7.48
C HIS A 72 5.80 18.37 -6.80
N GLY A 73 5.75 17.99 -5.53
CA GLY A 73 4.53 18.07 -4.72
C GLY A 73 3.49 16.97 -4.98
N THR A 74 3.83 15.92 -5.74
CA THR A 74 2.92 14.76 -5.96
C THR A 74 3.22 13.55 -5.07
N THR A 75 4.39 13.54 -4.42
CA THR A 75 4.83 12.47 -3.51
C THR A 75 5.50 13.08 -2.26
N PRO A 76 5.55 12.36 -1.13
CA PRO A 76 6.20 12.85 0.08
C PRO A 76 7.70 13.12 -0.14
N VAL A 77 8.19 14.22 0.42
CA VAL A 77 9.61 14.55 0.49
C VAL A 77 10.10 14.30 1.91
N LEU A 78 11.04 13.35 2.08
CA LEU A 78 11.66 13.07 3.37
C LEU A 78 12.54 14.23 3.80
N ARG A 79 12.33 14.73 5.01
CA ARG A 79 13.13 15.81 5.60
C ARG A 79 14.07 15.30 6.67
N GLN A 80 13.58 14.46 7.56
CA GLN A 80 14.35 13.88 8.65
C GLN A 80 13.89 12.46 8.92
N ALA A 81 14.75 11.60 9.40
CA ALA A 81 14.41 10.26 9.83
C ALA A 81 15.41 9.70 10.84
N SER A 82 14.94 8.81 11.71
CA SER A 82 15.75 7.92 12.51
C SER A 82 15.15 6.53 12.48
N VAL A 83 15.86 5.59 11.86
CA VAL A 83 15.44 4.18 11.80
C VAL A 83 15.45 3.56 13.20
N GLU A 84 16.43 3.94 14.02
CA GLU A 84 16.61 3.43 15.40
C GLU A 84 15.46 3.89 16.31
N ALA A 85 15.12 5.18 16.25
CA ALA A 85 14.03 5.73 17.02
C ALA A 85 12.65 5.42 16.43
N GLY A 86 12.58 4.87 15.22
CA GLY A 86 11.33 4.55 14.54
C GLY A 86 10.50 5.79 14.22
N ILE A 87 11.11 6.84 13.65
CA ILE A 87 10.46 8.10 13.34
C ILE A 87 10.92 8.67 12.00
N LEU A 88 10.00 9.28 11.27
CA LEU A 88 10.27 10.05 10.07
C LEU A 88 9.45 11.34 10.03
N VAL A 89 9.95 12.32 9.29
CA VAL A 89 9.31 13.61 9.01
C VAL A 89 9.35 13.84 7.51
N THR A 90 8.17 14.06 6.91
CA THR A 90 8.04 14.48 5.52
C THR A 90 7.41 15.86 5.43
N GLU A 91 7.56 16.53 4.29
CA GLU A 91 6.74 17.71 3.99
C GLU A 91 5.25 17.33 4.00
N PHE A 92 4.43 18.27 4.45
CA PHE A 92 2.99 18.15 4.32
C PHE A 92 2.58 18.31 2.85
N LEU A 93 1.87 17.34 2.32
CA LEU A 93 1.23 17.45 1.01
C LEU A 93 -0.21 17.91 1.20
N PRO A 94 -0.58 19.11 0.71
CA PRO A 94 -1.96 19.58 0.73
C PRO A 94 -2.83 18.72 -0.20
N GLY A 95 -4.12 18.66 0.10
CA GLY A 95 -5.13 17.93 -0.65
C GLY A 95 -6.12 17.22 0.28
N THR A 96 -7.17 16.68 -0.30
CA THR A 96 -8.17 15.87 0.38
C THR A 96 -8.05 14.40 -0.04
N PRO A 97 -8.35 13.42 0.84
CA PRO A 97 -8.37 12.02 0.44
C PRO A 97 -9.27 11.79 -0.77
N VAL A 98 -8.81 11.00 -1.71
CA VAL A 98 -9.61 10.59 -2.88
C VAL A 98 -10.73 9.66 -2.44
N GLU A 99 -10.46 8.71 -1.54
CA GLU A 99 -11.46 7.82 -0.97
C GLU A 99 -12.57 8.62 -0.28
N GLY A 100 -13.83 8.32 -0.61
CA GLY A 100 -15.01 9.00 -0.09
C GLY A 100 -15.29 10.37 -0.72
N SER A 101 -14.48 10.83 -1.69
CA SER A 101 -14.69 12.09 -2.41
C SER A 101 -15.30 11.87 -3.79
N ALA A 102 -15.73 12.96 -4.45
CA ALA A 102 -16.19 12.90 -5.84
C ALA A 102 -15.12 12.41 -6.82
N ALA A 103 -13.84 12.56 -6.47
CA ALA A 103 -12.72 12.11 -7.30
C ALA A 103 -12.55 10.58 -7.30
N GLU A 104 -13.12 9.85 -6.32
CA GLU A 104 -12.91 8.42 -6.14
C GLU A 104 -13.35 7.57 -7.35
N TYR A 105 -14.37 8.03 -8.07
CA TYR A 105 -14.89 7.30 -9.23
C TYR A 105 -14.73 8.07 -10.55
N HIS A 106 -13.86 9.08 -10.56
CA HIS A 106 -13.61 9.87 -11.75
C HIS A 106 -12.46 9.26 -12.58
N PRO A 107 -12.63 8.93 -13.87
CA PRO A 107 -11.60 8.27 -14.69
C PRO A 107 -10.27 9.03 -14.76
N GLU A 108 -10.29 10.37 -14.79
CA GLU A 108 -9.08 11.19 -14.82
C GLU A 108 -8.20 11.00 -13.57
N THR A 109 -8.82 10.78 -12.39
CA THR A 109 -8.10 10.42 -11.15
C THR A 109 -7.26 9.16 -11.36
N TYR A 110 -7.84 8.14 -11.98
CA TYR A 110 -7.16 6.88 -12.24
C TYR A 110 -6.10 6.99 -13.31
N ARG A 111 -6.35 7.79 -14.35
CA ARG A 111 -5.32 8.06 -15.36
C ARG A 111 -4.09 8.73 -14.75
N GLN A 112 -4.27 9.74 -13.90
CA GLN A 112 -3.15 10.39 -13.21
C GLN A 112 -2.47 9.46 -12.21
N ALA A 113 -3.23 8.69 -11.44
CA ALA A 113 -2.67 7.69 -10.53
C ALA A 113 -1.84 6.65 -11.29
N GLY A 114 -2.34 6.14 -12.42
CA GLY A 114 -1.57 5.24 -13.30
C GLY A 114 -0.26 5.88 -13.78
N ALA A 115 -0.29 7.14 -14.22
CA ALA A 115 0.89 7.87 -14.68
C ALA A 115 1.92 8.11 -13.56
N LEU A 116 1.47 8.36 -12.33
CA LEU A 116 2.37 8.45 -11.17
C LEU A 116 2.99 7.09 -10.85
N LEU A 117 2.19 6.02 -10.85
CA LEU A 117 2.70 4.67 -10.59
C LEU A 117 3.74 4.24 -11.61
N ALA A 118 3.55 4.57 -12.89
CA ALA A 118 4.53 4.31 -13.94
C ALA A 118 5.91 4.92 -13.64
N ARG A 119 5.95 6.08 -13.01
CA ARG A 119 7.19 6.76 -12.60
C ARG A 119 7.79 6.15 -11.33
N LEU A 120 6.94 5.71 -10.41
CA LEU A 120 7.36 5.07 -9.15
C LEU A 120 8.00 3.70 -9.37
N HIS A 121 7.52 2.96 -10.37
CA HIS A 121 8.01 1.62 -10.71
C HIS A 121 9.41 1.64 -11.34
N ARG A 122 10.43 1.96 -10.52
CA ARG A 122 11.84 1.88 -10.93
C ARG A 122 12.32 0.42 -10.88
N PRO A 123 13.14 -0.05 -11.85
CA PRO A 123 13.73 -1.39 -11.81
C PRO A 123 14.45 -1.64 -10.47
N ALA A 124 14.20 -2.81 -9.87
CA ALA A 124 14.79 -3.24 -8.61
C ALA A 124 15.47 -4.62 -8.71
N GLY A 125 15.75 -5.08 -9.94
CA GLY A 125 16.43 -6.34 -10.22
C GLY A 125 15.47 -7.47 -10.58
N THR A 126 15.98 -8.70 -10.50
CA THR A 126 15.24 -9.95 -10.79
C THR A 126 15.34 -10.86 -9.57
N SER A 127 14.27 -11.59 -9.26
CA SER A 127 14.26 -12.59 -8.20
C SER A 127 13.88 -13.96 -8.72
N ALA A 128 14.74 -14.94 -8.51
CA ALA A 128 14.45 -16.35 -8.76
C ALA A 128 13.55 -16.98 -7.68
N ASP A 129 13.44 -16.33 -6.54
CA ASP A 129 12.80 -16.87 -5.33
C ASP A 129 11.47 -16.24 -4.97
N TYR A 130 11.11 -15.15 -5.61
CA TYR A 130 9.93 -14.36 -5.23
C TYR A 130 8.66 -15.21 -5.26
N THR A 131 8.36 -15.81 -6.42
CA THR A 131 7.16 -16.64 -6.59
C THR A 131 7.11 -17.82 -5.63
N ARG A 132 8.26 -18.48 -5.39
CA ARG A 132 8.36 -19.57 -4.41
C ARG A 132 8.06 -19.10 -2.98
N LYS A 133 8.57 -17.92 -2.58
CA LYS A 133 8.30 -17.34 -1.26
C LYS A 133 6.83 -17.00 -1.09
N ILE A 134 6.20 -16.36 -2.08
CA ILE A 134 4.77 -16.04 -2.04
C ILE A 134 3.92 -17.31 -2.05
N ALA A 135 4.26 -18.30 -2.88
CA ALA A 135 3.56 -19.59 -2.89
C ALA A 135 3.62 -20.28 -1.50
N TYR A 136 4.78 -20.28 -0.85
CA TYR A 136 4.91 -20.79 0.51
C TYR A 136 4.06 -20.01 1.53
N GLN A 137 4.07 -18.69 1.47
CA GLN A 137 3.23 -17.85 2.33
C GLN A 137 1.75 -18.11 2.08
N THR A 138 1.33 -18.24 0.82
CA THR A 138 -0.04 -18.58 0.44
C THR A 138 -0.45 -19.94 1.00
N GLN A 139 0.44 -20.93 0.96
CA GLN A 139 0.19 -22.24 1.57
C GLN A 139 -0.03 -22.14 3.10
N LEU A 140 0.75 -21.30 3.78
CA LEU A 140 0.55 -21.04 5.22
C LEU A 140 -0.80 -20.38 5.49
N LEU A 141 -1.21 -19.42 4.65
CA LEU A 141 -2.52 -18.76 4.75
C LEU A 141 -3.67 -19.75 4.52
N ILE A 142 -3.57 -20.67 3.53
CA ILE A 142 -4.57 -21.73 3.30
C ILE A 142 -4.73 -22.60 4.55
N ARG A 143 -3.63 -22.94 5.22
CA ARG A 143 -3.67 -23.69 6.50
C ARG A 143 -4.32 -22.86 7.61
N SER A 144 -3.95 -21.60 7.74
CA SER A 144 -4.49 -20.69 8.76
C SER A 144 -5.98 -20.37 8.54
N ALA A 145 -6.48 -20.55 7.32
CA ALA A 145 -7.89 -20.37 6.99
C ALA A 145 -8.75 -21.59 7.29
N GLU A 146 -8.21 -22.64 7.95
CA GLU A 146 -8.99 -23.77 8.43
C GLU A 146 -10.01 -23.32 9.47
N GLY A 147 -11.28 -23.69 9.27
CA GLY A 147 -12.40 -23.23 10.08
C GLY A 147 -12.93 -21.83 9.72
N LEU A 148 -12.21 -21.05 8.91
CA LEU A 148 -12.64 -19.73 8.42
C LEU A 148 -13.29 -19.83 7.04
N LEU A 149 -12.83 -20.76 6.20
CA LEU A 149 -13.32 -20.99 4.86
C LEU A 149 -14.05 -22.33 4.76
N ALA A 150 -15.07 -22.38 3.90
CA ALA A 150 -15.68 -23.65 3.51
C ALA A 150 -14.61 -24.61 2.96
N ALA A 151 -14.67 -25.89 3.35
CA ALA A 151 -13.67 -26.89 2.98
C ALA A 151 -13.43 -27.00 1.46
N GLY A 152 -14.49 -26.92 0.66
CA GLY A 152 -14.40 -26.92 -0.80
C GLY A 152 -13.68 -25.71 -1.37
N LEU A 153 -13.90 -24.51 -0.82
CA LEU A 153 -13.23 -23.29 -1.26
C LEU A 153 -11.73 -23.35 -0.93
N ARG A 154 -11.39 -23.82 0.26
CA ARG A 154 -10.00 -24.03 0.70
C ARG A 154 -9.27 -25.06 -0.15
N ALA A 155 -9.93 -26.17 -0.51
CA ALA A 155 -9.36 -27.20 -1.38
C ALA A 155 -9.08 -26.65 -2.78
N ARG A 156 -10.01 -25.91 -3.38
CA ARG A 156 -9.79 -25.24 -4.68
C ARG A 156 -8.63 -24.25 -4.64
N ALA A 157 -8.51 -23.44 -3.58
CA ALA A 157 -7.36 -22.56 -3.41
C ALA A 157 -6.02 -23.30 -3.35
N ALA A 158 -6.01 -24.50 -2.72
CA ALA A 158 -4.82 -25.35 -2.67
C ALA A 158 -4.49 -25.98 -4.04
N GLU A 159 -5.48 -26.36 -4.82
CA GLU A 159 -5.31 -26.88 -6.19
C GLU A 159 -4.77 -25.80 -7.13
N GLU A 160 -5.35 -24.59 -7.09
CA GLU A 160 -4.85 -23.44 -7.86
C GLU A 160 -3.39 -23.14 -7.52
N LEU A 161 -3.05 -23.09 -6.22
CA LEU A 161 -1.67 -22.88 -5.79
C LEU A 161 -0.72 -23.95 -6.30
N ALA A 162 -1.14 -25.21 -6.30
CA ALA A 162 -0.32 -26.32 -6.79
C ALA A 162 -0.06 -26.27 -8.31
N GLY A 163 -0.97 -25.66 -9.06
CA GLY A 163 -0.83 -25.45 -10.50
C GLY A 163 0.08 -24.27 -10.88
N ILE A 164 0.47 -23.42 -9.94
CA ILE A 164 1.30 -22.24 -10.25
C ILE A 164 2.75 -22.63 -10.50
N ILE A 165 3.23 -22.31 -11.69
CA ILE A 165 4.63 -22.50 -12.06
C ILE A 165 5.46 -21.35 -11.48
N THR A 166 6.44 -21.68 -10.65
CA THR A 166 7.38 -20.70 -10.11
C THR A 166 8.49 -20.41 -11.14
N ALA A 167 8.68 -19.15 -11.46
CA ALA A 167 9.70 -18.67 -12.36
C ALA A 167 10.38 -17.42 -11.82
N PRO A 168 11.59 -17.07 -12.28
CA PRO A 168 12.18 -15.76 -12.01
C PRO A 168 11.27 -14.63 -12.49
N VAL A 169 11.17 -13.56 -11.72
CA VAL A 169 10.34 -12.40 -12.01
C VAL A 169 11.15 -11.12 -11.89
N GLU A 170 10.86 -10.16 -12.75
CA GLU A 170 11.39 -8.81 -12.63
C GLU A 170 10.72 -8.08 -11.47
N LEU A 171 11.52 -7.35 -10.71
CA LEU A 171 11.10 -6.56 -9.59
C LEU A 171 11.20 -5.07 -9.90
N VAL A 172 10.23 -4.33 -9.37
CA VAL A 172 10.25 -2.87 -9.37
C VAL A 172 10.08 -2.38 -7.94
N ALA A 173 10.45 -1.12 -7.69
CA ALA A 173 10.05 -0.45 -6.47
C ALA A 173 8.52 -0.28 -6.49
N THR A 174 7.79 -1.07 -5.69
CA THR A 174 6.33 -0.98 -5.57
C THR A 174 5.94 -0.07 -4.42
N HIS A 175 4.76 0.53 -4.49
CA HIS A 175 4.13 1.22 -3.37
C HIS A 175 3.65 0.23 -2.30
N GLY A 176 3.13 -0.90 -2.72
CA GLY A 176 2.68 -2.00 -1.86
C GLY A 176 1.29 -1.83 -1.24
N ASP A 177 0.66 -0.66 -1.42
CA ASP A 177 -0.71 -0.37 -0.96
C ASP A 177 -1.37 0.70 -1.85
N TYR A 178 -1.26 0.55 -3.19
CA TYR A 178 -1.68 1.55 -4.16
C TYR A 178 -3.19 1.53 -4.35
N GLN A 179 -3.88 2.51 -3.79
CA GLN A 179 -5.34 2.58 -3.77
C GLN A 179 -5.82 3.99 -3.34
N PRO A 180 -7.11 4.40 -3.59
CA PRO A 180 -7.64 5.73 -3.34
C PRO A 180 -7.45 6.29 -1.94
N ARG A 181 -7.45 5.45 -0.90
CA ARG A 181 -7.20 5.93 0.48
C ARG A 181 -5.79 6.50 0.69
N ASN A 182 -4.85 6.12 -0.18
CA ASN A 182 -3.47 6.60 -0.19
C ASN A 182 -3.23 7.63 -1.30
N TRP A 183 -4.28 8.14 -1.91
CA TRP A 183 -4.23 9.23 -2.88
C TRP A 183 -4.90 10.47 -2.32
N LEU A 184 -4.33 11.63 -2.66
CA LEU A 184 -4.92 12.93 -2.37
C LEU A 184 -5.27 13.62 -3.69
N VAL A 185 -6.34 14.40 -3.67
CA VAL A 185 -6.69 15.33 -4.75
C VAL A 185 -6.50 16.77 -4.26
N ASP A 186 -5.77 17.57 -5.02
CA ASP A 186 -5.52 18.99 -4.77
C ASP A 186 -5.76 19.77 -6.06
N GLY A 187 -6.90 20.45 -6.15
CA GLY A 187 -7.42 20.94 -7.42
C GLY A 187 -7.63 19.78 -8.40
N GLU A 188 -6.92 19.79 -9.52
CA GLU A 188 -6.97 18.74 -10.53
C GLU A 188 -5.79 17.74 -10.41
N THR A 189 -4.92 17.89 -9.42
CA THR A 189 -3.69 17.09 -9.29
C THR A 189 -3.87 15.95 -8.30
N ILE A 190 -3.54 14.74 -8.74
CA ILE A 190 -3.48 13.57 -7.87
C ILE A 190 -2.08 13.42 -7.27
N LYS A 191 -2.04 13.15 -5.97
CA LYS A 191 -0.82 12.91 -5.19
C LYS A 191 -0.90 11.55 -4.51
N VAL A 192 0.24 10.97 -4.17
CA VAL A 192 0.34 9.65 -3.54
C VAL A 192 1.10 9.75 -2.24
N ILE A 193 0.58 9.12 -1.19
CA ILE A 193 1.13 9.12 0.17
C ILE A 193 1.22 7.70 0.72
N ASP A 194 1.89 7.54 1.86
CA ASP A 194 1.97 6.30 2.64
C ASP A 194 2.75 5.16 1.97
N PHE A 195 4.06 5.29 1.94
CA PHE A 195 5.02 4.30 1.42
C PHE A 195 5.43 3.23 2.46
N GLY A 196 4.71 3.11 3.58
CA GLY A 196 5.01 2.16 4.64
C GLY A 196 4.97 0.68 4.23
N ARG A 197 4.39 0.37 3.06
CA ARG A 197 4.37 -0.98 2.47
C ARG A 197 5.25 -1.11 1.24
N ALA A 198 6.01 -0.08 0.89
CA ALA A 198 6.91 -0.12 -0.26
C ALA A 198 7.96 -1.23 -0.13
N ASP A 199 8.26 -1.89 -1.24
CA ASP A 199 9.24 -2.98 -1.32
C ASP A 199 9.55 -3.31 -2.79
N ALA A 200 10.59 -4.11 -3.04
CA ALA A 200 10.87 -4.65 -4.36
C ALA A 200 9.95 -5.86 -4.65
N ARG A 201 9.03 -5.70 -5.60
CA ARG A 201 8.05 -6.74 -6.00
C ARG A 201 7.76 -6.69 -7.50
N PRO A 202 7.11 -7.70 -8.08
CA PRO A 202 6.54 -7.60 -9.41
C PRO A 202 5.55 -6.43 -9.49
N TRP A 203 5.58 -5.69 -10.57
CA TRP A 203 4.78 -4.46 -10.71
C TRP A 203 3.27 -4.68 -10.56
N VAL A 204 2.79 -5.88 -10.90
CA VAL A 204 1.38 -6.27 -10.76
C VAL A 204 0.89 -6.29 -9.31
N HIS A 205 1.80 -6.36 -8.34
CA HIS A 205 1.45 -6.31 -6.92
C HIS A 205 0.63 -5.05 -6.56
N ASP A 206 0.96 -3.90 -7.15
CA ASP A 206 0.25 -2.65 -6.88
C ASP A 206 -1.16 -2.58 -7.51
N LEU A 207 -1.53 -3.55 -8.38
CA LEU A 207 -2.86 -3.63 -8.99
C LEU A 207 -3.86 -4.44 -8.17
N VAL A 208 -3.38 -5.33 -7.28
CA VAL A 208 -4.22 -6.35 -6.65
C VAL A 208 -5.41 -5.76 -5.91
N ARG A 209 -5.23 -4.61 -5.22
CA ARG A 209 -6.34 -3.96 -4.51
C ARG A 209 -7.33 -3.32 -5.48
N LEU A 210 -6.85 -2.55 -6.42
CA LEU A 210 -7.66 -1.86 -7.43
C LEU A 210 -8.54 -2.84 -8.21
N THR A 211 -7.96 -3.96 -8.63
CA THR A 211 -8.66 -5.00 -9.41
C THR A 211 -9.90 -5.53 -8.70
N HIS A 212 -9.81 -5.77 -7.40
CA HIS A 212 -10.89 -6.36 -6.61
C HIS A 212 -11.75 -5.36 -5.84
N GLN A 213 -11.48 -4.07 -5.99
CA GLN A 213 -12.22 -2.99 -5.33
C GLN A 213 -12.74 -2.00 -6.38
N GLN A 214 -11.92 -1.02 -6.75
CA GLN A 214 -12.38 0.09 -7.59
C GLN A 214 -12.65 -0.30 -9.04
N PHE A 215 -11.90 -1.25 -9.60
CA PHE A 215 -12.11 -1.71 -10.98
C PHE A 215 -13.31 -2.65 -11.14
N LEU A 216 -13.73 -3.29 -10.04
CA LEU A 216 -14.84 -4.25 -10.07
C LEU A 216 -16.13 -3.58 -10.53
N GLY A 217 -16.65 -4.02 -11.70
CA GLY A 217 -17.84 -3.44 -12.33
C GLY A 217 -17.67 -2.03 -12.91
N ARG A 218 -16.41 -1.52 -12.99
CA ARG A 218 -16.10 -0.18 -13.48
C ARG A 218 -14.96 -0.19 -14.51
N PRO A 219 -15.16 -0.74 -15.70
CA PRO A 219 -14.11 -0.88 -16.72
C PRO A 219 -13.46 0.45 -17.10
N ALA A 220 -14.23 1.54 -17.15
CA ALA A 220 -13.72 2.87 -17.48
C ALA A 220 -12.62 3.35 -16.51
N LEU A 221 -12.65 2.97 -15.22
CA LEU A 221 -11.59 3.30 -14.27
C LEU A 221 -10.33 2.48 -14.55
N ALA A 222 -10.48 1.20 -14.86
CA ALA A 222 -9.36 0.31 -15.22
C ALA A 222 -8.68 0.78 -16.51
N GLU A 223 -9.46 1.09 -17.54
CA GLU A 223 -8.97 1.61 -18.83
C GLU A 223 -8.20 2.92 -18.65
N ALA A 224 -8.77 3.87 -17.91
CA ALA A 224 -8.10 5.13 -17.60
C ALA A 224 -6.78 4.92 -16.84
N PHE A 225 -6.78 4.03 -15.84
CA PHE A 225 -5.60 3.71 -15.07
C PHE A 225 -4.50 3.08 -15.94
N TYR A 226 -4.84 2.07 -16.73
CA TYR A 226 -3.87 1.42 -17.63
C TYR A 226 -3.37 2.35 -18.73
N SER A 227 -4.23 3.25 -19.23
CA SER A 227 -3.81 4.31 -20.14
C SER A 227 -2.74 5.22 -19.51
N GLY A 228 -2.91 5.60 -18.24
CA GLY A 228 -1.91 6.37 -17.49
C GLY A 228 -0.65 5.59 -17.17
N LEU A 229 -0.79 4.32 -16.77
CA LEU A 229 0.32 3.43 -16.45
C LEU A 229 1.16 3.05 -17.68
N GLY A 230 0.56 3.12 -18.89
CA GLY A 230 1.21 2.77 -20.15
C GLY A 230 1.39 1.27 -20.38
N LYS A 231 0.81 0.41 -19.55
CA LYS A 231 0.84 -1.05 -19.67
C LYS A 231 -0.32 -1.69 -18.92
N GLN A 232 -0.65 -2.92 -19.28
CA GLN A 232 -1.60 -3.78 -18.58
C GLN A 232 -1.02 -5.18 -18.44
N PRO A 233 -1.47 -6.00 -17.48
CA PRO A 233 -1.00 -7.37 -17.32
C PRO A 233 -1.20 -8.17 -18.62
N THR A 234 -0.16 -8.92 -19.00
CA THR A 234 -0.16 -9.82 -20.15
C THR A 234 -0.07 -11.27 -19.70
N GLY A 235 -0.03 -12.21 -20.64
CA GLY A 235 0.18 -13.62 -20.32
C GLY A 235 1.49 -13.90 -19.56
N ALA A 236 2.52 -13.05 -19.73
CA ALA A 236 3.80 -13.21 -19.02
C ALA A 236 3.67 -12.95 -17.51
N GLU A 237 2.78 -12.03 -17.11
CA GLU A 237 2.54 -11.73 -15.70
C GLU A 237 1.39 -12.54 -15.10
N ALA A 238 0.61 -13.28 -15.91
CA ALA A 238 -0.63 -13.93 -15.45
C ALA A 238 -0.41 -14.83 -14.22
N GLY A 239 0.64 -15.66 -14.25
CA GLY A 239 0.93 -16.58 -13.14
C GLY A 239 1.29 -15.88 -11.84
N VAL A 240 2.18 -14.89 -11.88
CA VAL A 240 2.56 -14.14 -10.68
C VAL A 240 1.42 -13.24 -10.20
N TRP A 241 0.63 -12.67 -11.11
CA TRP A 241 -0.54 -11.87 -10.74
C TRP A 241 -1.62 -12.73 -10.07
N HIS A 242 -1.90 -13.90 -10.62
CA HIS A 242 -2.83 -14.85 -10.00
C HIS A 242 -2.38 -15.24 -8.59
N LEU A 243 -1.09 -15.57 -8.42
CA LEU A 243 -0.51 -15.89 -7.11
C LEU A 243 -0.64 -14.72 -6.12
N GLU A 244 -0.37 -13.50 -6.54
CA GLU A 244 -0.51 -12.29 -5.70
C GLU A 244 -1.98 -12.07 -5.28
N ASN A 245 -2.93 -12.25 -6.20
CA ASN A 245 -4.36 -12.13 -5.90
C ASN A 245 -4.82 -13.17 -4.90
N LEU A 246 -4.40 -14.43 -5.07
CA LEU A 246 -4.72 -15.54 -4.17
C LEU A 246 -4.15 -15.28 -2.76
N ASN A 247 -2.87 -14.88 -2.69
CA ASN A 247 -2.20 -14.54 -1.43
C ASN A 247 -2.91 -13.38 -0.70
N GLN A 248 -3.27 -12.32 -1.42
CA GLN A 248 -3.91 -11.15 -0.84
C GLN A 248 -5.33 -11.46 -0.34
N ALA A 249 -6.12 -12.25 -1.07
CA ALA A 249 -7.47 -12.63 -0.66
C ALA A 249 -7.43 -13.47 0.63
N LEU A 250 -6.61 -14.51 0.66
CA LEU A 250 -6.41 -15.35 1.84
C LEU A 250 -5.85 -14.56 3.03
N GLY A 251 -4.87 -13.68 2.78
CA GLY A 251 -4.32 -12.80 3.80
C GLY A 251 -5.37 -11.86 4.39
N THR A 252 -6.31 -11.38 3.58
CA THR A 252 -7.44 -10.56 4.06
C THR A 252 -8.34 -11.35 4.99
N VAL A 253 -8.74 -12.58 4.62
CA VAL A 253 -9.58 -13.46 5.46
C VAL A 253 -8.92 -13.68 6.82
N VAL A 254 -7.67 -14.17 6.83
CA VAL A 254 -6.97 -14.53 8.07
C VAL A 254 -6.73 -13.31 8.97
N TRP A 255 -6.33 -12.17 8.37
CA TRP A 255 -6.06 -10.97 9.15
C TRP A 255 -7.34 -10.32 9.71
N ALA A 256 -8.39 -10.22 8.88
CA ALA A 256 -9.67 -9.64 9.30
C ALA A 256 -10.30 -10.46 10.43
N HIS A 257 -10.25 -11.78 10.35
CA HIS A 257 -10.67 -12.66 11.42
C HIS A 257 -9.91 -12.39 12.72
N LYS A 258 -8.58 -12.27 12.64
CA LYS A 258 -7.72 -11.98 13.81
C LYS A 258 -8.08 -10.69 14.54
N ILE A 259 -8.51 -9.66 13.81
CA ILE A 259 -8.90 -8.37 14.40
C ILE A 259 -10.39 -8.25 14.70
N GLY A 260 -11.20 -9.29 14.39
CA GLY A 260 -12.64 -9.31 14.62
C GLY A 260 -13.46 -8.46 13.64
N ASP A 261 -12.93 -8.15 12.45
CA ASP A 261 -13.63 -7.40 11.40
C ASP A 261 -14.33 -8.36 10.43
N ALA A 262 -15.57 -8.76 10.79
CA ALA A 262 -16.34 -9.72 10.00
C ALA A 262 -16.70 -9.21 8.60
N ALA A 263 -16.93 -7.90 8.41
CA ALA A 263 -17.23 -7.35 7.10
C ALA A 263 -16.01 -7.41 6.17
N PHE A 264 -14.85 -7.13 6.69
CA PHE A 264 -13.59 -7.22 5.94
C PHE A 264 -13.20 -8.68 5.67
N GLU A 265 -13.46 -9.61 6.62
CA GLU A 265 -13.29 -11.05 6.43
C GLU A 265 -14.16 -11.55 5.26
N GLN A 266 -15.44 -11.21 5.26
CA GLN A 266 -16.37 -11.56 4.20
C GLN A 266 -15.91 -11.03 2.83
N SER A 267 -15.40 -9.82 2.77
CA SER A 267 -14.86 -9.25 1.52
C SER A 267 -13.67 -10.04 0.98
N GLY A 268 -12.85 -10.61 1.87
CA GLY A 268 -11.76 -11.52 1.53
C GLY A 268 -12.26 -12.84 0.93
N VAL A 269 -13.32 -13.42 1.52
CA VAL A 269 -13.96 -14.65 1.02
C VAL A 269 -14.52 -14.42 -0.39
N GLU A 270 -15.30 -13.37 -0.59
CA GLU A 270 -15.89 -13.02 -1.89
C GLU A 270 -14.83 -12.77 -2.98
N ARG A 271 -13.71 -12.15 -2.59
CA ARG A 271 -12.58 -11.99 -3.49
C ARG A 271 -11.99 -13.33 -3.89
N LEU A 272 -11.78 -14.23 -2.92
CA LEU A 272 -11.25 -15.57 -3.17
C LEU A 272 -12.18 -16.36 -4.11
N GLU A 273 -13.50 -16.30 -3.88
CA GLU A 273 -14.49 -16.95 -4.74
C GLU A 273 -14.39 -16.44 -6.18
N ARG A 274 -14.29 -15.13 -6.40
CA ARG A 274 -14.12 -14.54 -7.74
C ARG A 274 -12.83 -14.98 -8.42
N ILE A 275 -11.71 -15.01 -7.69
CA ILE A 275 -10.42 -15.46 -8.23
C ILE A 275 -10.49 -16.92 -8.69
N LEU A 276 -11.20 -17.75 -7.94
CA LEU A 276 -11.33 -19.18 -8.23
C LEU A 276 -12.47 -19.52 -9.22
N ALA A 277 -13.29 -18.56 -9.58
CA ALA A 277 -14.35 -18.73 -10.60
C ALA A 277 -13.81 -18.50 -12.03
N GLY A 278 -12.64 -17.89 -12.20
CA GLY A 278 -11.98 -17.58 -13.47
C GLY A 278 -12.25 -16.17 -13.91
#